data_5bd91424429f1ba0e1d435c8bd5f13e1
#
_entry.id   5bd91424429f1ba0e1d435c8bd5f13e1
#
_cell.length_a   1.000
_cell.length_b   1.000
_cell.length_c   1.000
_cell.angle_alpha   90.00
_cell.angle_beta   90.00
_cell.angle_gamma   90.00
#
_symmetry.space_group_name_H-M   'P 1'
#
loop_
_entity.id
_entity.type
_entity.pdbx_description
1 polymer ?
#
loop_
_entity_poly.entity_id
_entity_poly.type
_entity_poly.pdbx_seq_one_letter_code
_entity_poly.pdbx_strand_id
1 'polypeptide(L)'
;MSKIVIGIDQSYKRTGITVLKDKQIIRMRSVNYEGCENNTDKRNFLWSVLERYLKTIANPDKNDVTVITERIRLRSEGFISEDYIKATGALVGTIIDVCRLYGLPVYSVDTKSWKNNIVGSSKPLNNPYGIDPKKYRTILYLRDKGLLKYIAEEYKGRGKKGVINVKIEGNKVPCKINDDLADSYCIAMYGFLPKEKQKLKQEKF
;
A
#
# COMPACT_ATOMS: atom_id res chain seq x y z
N MET A 1 -10.96 -20.21 -10.59
CA MET A 1 -9.65 -19.63 -10.24
C MET A 1 -9.91 -18.36 -9.43
N SER A 2 -9.38 -18.26 -8.20
CA SER A 2 -9.56 -17.07 -7.37
C SER A 2 -8.58 -15.98 -7.80
N LYS A 3 -9.06 -14.73 -7.82
CA LYS A 3 -8.20 -13.59 -8.12
C LYS A 3 -7.60 -13.05 -6.82
N ILE A 4 -6.28 -13.00 -6.75
CA ILE A 4 -5.54 -12.40 -5.64
C ILE A 4 -4.84 -11.13 -6.13
N VAL A 5 -5.02 -10.04 -5.40
CA VAL A 5 -4.30 -8.80 -5.65
C VAL A 5 -3.54 -8.39 -4.39
N ILE A 6 -2.25 -8.14 -4.56
CA ILE A 6 -1.37 -7.60 -3.52
C ILE A 6 -1.12 -6.13 -3.84
N GLY A 7 -1.66 -5.25 -3.01
CA GLY A 7 -1.41 -3.81 -3.09
C GLY A 7 -0.29 -3.42 -2.13
N ILE A 8 0.69 -2.67 -2.62
CA ILE A 8 1.84 -2.23 -1.84
C ILE A 8 1.99 -0.71 -1.96
N ASP A 9 1.89 -0.02 -0.82
CA ASP A 9 2.26 1.39 -0.69
C ASP A 9 3.65 1.47 -0.06
N GLN A 10 4.67 1.56 -0.90
CA GLN A 10 6.05 1.64 -0.44
C GLN A 10 6.43 3.05 -0.03
N SER A 11 6.98 3.20 1.15
CA SER A 11 7.58 4.44 1.61
C SER A 11 8.89 4.20 2.37
N TYR A 12 9.71 5.22 2.47
CA TYR A 12 11.02 5.16 3.13
C TYR A 12 10.95 4.74 4.60
N LYS A 13 9.87 5.10 5.30
CA LYS A 13 9.70 4.82 6.73
C LYS A 13 8.92 3.56 7.00
N ARG A 14 7.96 3.26 6.14
CA ARG A 14 7.05 2.12 6.30
C ARG A 14 6.52 1.70 4.93
N THR A 15 6.21 0.43 4.81
CA THR A 15 5.52 -0.11 3.63
C THR A 15 4.20 -0.72 4.07
N GLY A 16 3.09 -0.25 3.51
CA GLY A 16 1.79 -0.89 3.65
C GLY A 16 1.65 -2.04 2.65
N ILE A 17 1.21 -3.19 3.12
CA ILE A 17 0.93 -4.36 2.28
C ILE A 17 -0.46 -4.86 2.58
N THR A 18 -1.31 -4.94 1.56
CA THR A 18 -2.65 -5.52 1.63
C THR A 18 -2.81 -6.62 0.61
N VAL A 19 -3.27 -7.77 1.04
CA VAL A 19 -3.60 -8.91 0.19
C VAL A 19 -5.09 -9.11 0.17
N LEU A 20 -5.68 -9.00 -1.01
CA LEU A 20 -7.10 -9.26 -1.24
C LEU A 20 -7.27 -10.53 -2.07
N LYS A 21 -8.21 -11.38 -1.68
CA LYS A 21 -8.71 -12.49 -2.48
C LYS A 21 -10.18 -12.23 -2.79
N ASP A 22 -10.51 -12.12 -4.07
CA ASP A 22 -11.87 -11.85 -4.54
C ASP A 22 -12.50 -10.63 -3.80
N LYS A 23 -11.71 -9.57 -3.64
CA LYS A 23 -11.99 -8.30 -2.91
C LYS A 23 -12.07 -8.41 -1.38
N GLN A 24 -11.92 -9.60 -0.81
CA GLN A 24 -11.88 -9.78 0.65
C GLN A 24 -10.46 -9.67 1.18
N ILE A 25 -10.30 -8.99 2.31
CA ILE A 25 -9.00 -8.87 2.96
C ILE A 25 -8.62 -10.22 3.54
N ILE A 26 -7.50 -10.80 3.10
CA ILE A 26 -6.93 -11.99 3.70
C ILE A 26 -5.68 -11.68 4.54
N ARG A 27 -4.97 -10.59 4.22
CA ARG A 27 -3.86 -10.07 5.03
C ARG A 27 -3.69 -8.58 4.85
N MET A 28 -3.32 -7.91 5.94
CA MET A 28 -2.83 -6.53 5.95
C MET A 28 -1.66 -6.41 6.91
N ARG A 29 -0.60 -5.71 6.52
CA ARG A 29 0.55 -5.46 7.38
C ARG A 29 1.22 -4.13 7.02
N SER A 30 1.59 -3.37 8.05
CA SER A 30 2.56 -2.29 7.94
C SER A 30 3.94 -2.84 8.30
N VAL A 31 4.88 -2.73 7.39
CA VAL A 31 6.30 -3.03 7.59
C VAL A 31 6.95 -1.74 8.03
N ASN A 32 7.24 -1.61 9.33
CA ASN A 32 7.93 -0.46 9.89
C ASN A 32 9.44 -0.71 9.86
N TYR A 33 10.20 0.23 9.34
CA TYR A 33 11.66 0.14 9.23
C TYR A 33 12.40 0.81 10.40
N GLU A 34 11.67 1.12 11.48
CA GLU A 34 12.27 1.59 12.72
C GLU A 34 13.23 0.51 13.26
N GLY A 35 14.48 0.90 13.53
CA GLY A 35 15.54 -0.05 13.89
C GLY A 35 16.35 -0.62 12.72
N CYS A 36 16.00 -0.34 11.46
CA CYS A 36 16.87 -0.61 10.32
C CYS A 36 17.90 0.51 10.17
N GLU A 37 19.18 0.17 10.24
CA GLU A 37 20.26 1.16 10.23
C GLU A 37 20.51 1.74 8.83
N ASN A 38 20.28 0.95 7.80
CA ASN A 38 20.57 1.33 6.42
C ASN A 38 19.53 0.78 5.42
N ASN A 39 19.70 1.09 4.15
CA ASN A 39 18.78 0.65 3.09
C ASN A 39 18.85 -0.86 2.85
N THR A 40 19.99 -1.51 3.08
CA THR A 40 20.14 -2.96 2.94
C THR A 40 19.30 -3.70 3.97
N ASP A 41 19.31 -3.24 5.21
CA ASP A 41 18.48 -3.82 6.28
C ASP A 41 16.99 -3.70 5.98
N LYS A 42 16.56 -2.54 5.47
CA LYS A 42 15.17 -2.32 5.04
C LYS A 42 14.76 -3.27 3.92
N ARG A 43 15.64 -3.44 2.92
CA ARG A 43 15.42 -4.37 1.82
C ARG A 43 15.31 -5.81 2.31
N ASN A 44 16.23 -6.25 3.14
CA ASN A 44 16.24 -7.61 3.70
C ASN A 44 14.99 -7.87 4.54
N PHE A 45 14.56 -6.88 5.32
CA PHE A 45 13.35 -6.99 6.12
C PHE A 45 12.09 -7.07 5.24
N LEU A 46 11.97 -6.17 4.25
CA LEU A 46 10.85 -6.21 3.29
C LEU A 46 10.83 -7.53 2.51
N TRP A 47 12.00 -8.00 2.05
CA TRP A 47 12.17 -9.29 1.38
C TRP A 47 11.59 -10.43 2.22
N SER A 48 12.02 -10.55 3.46
CA SER A 48 11.57 -11.62 4.35
C SER A 48 10.06 -11.64 4.59
N VAL A 49 9.45 -10.44 4.65
CA VAL A 49 8.00 -10.30 4.82
C VAL A 49 7.27 -10.72 3.55
N LEU A 50 7.70 -10.23 2.38
CA LEU A 50 7.08 -10.54 1.10
C LEU A 50 7.22 -12.02 0.76
N GLU A 51 8.41 -12.58 0.93
CA GLU A 51 8.67 -14.00 0.68
C GLU A 51 7.74 -14.90 1.52
N ARG A 52 7.58 -14.60 2.81
CA ARG A 52 6.64 -15.32 3.68
C ARG A 52 5.20 -15.24 3.18
N TYR A 53 4.80 -14.09 2.62
CA TYR A 53 3.45 -13.93 2.07
C TYR A 53 3.31 -14.73 0.78
N LEU A 54 4.27 -14.59 -0.12
CA LEU A 54 4.20 -15.25 -1.42
C LEU A 54 4.26 -16.76 -1.30
N LYS A 55 5.07 -17.31 -0.40
CA LYS A 55 5.09 -18.77 -0.09
C LYS A 55 3.72 -19.34 0.29
N THR A 56 2.87 -18.52 0.92
CA THR A 56 1.54 -18.98 1.37
C THR A 56 0.42 -18.67 0.38
N ILE A 57 0.63 -17.74 -0.55
CA ILE A 57 -0.43 -17.19 -1.42
C ILE A 57 -0.20 -17.56 -2.88
N ALA A 58 1.07 -17.57 -3.30
CA ALA A 58 1.44 -17.87 -4.67
C ALA A 58 1.37 -19.37 -4.92
N ASN A 59 0.16 -19.83 -5.25
CA ASN A 59 0.00 -21.11 -5.93
C ASN A 59 -0.46 -20.77 -7.37
N PRO A 60 0.47 -20.65 -8.33
CA PRO A 60 0.16 -20.21 -9.70
C PRO A 60 -0.85 -21.11 -10.40
N ASP A 61 -0.92 -22.38 -10.01
CA ASP A 61 -1.88 -23.32 -10.59
C ASP A 61 -3.33 -23.11 -10.11
N LYS A 62 -3.52 -22.40 -9.00
CA LYS A 62 -4.83 -22.21 -8.36
C LYS A 62 -5.31 -20.77 -8.34
N ASN A 63 -4.41 -19.81 -8.43
CA ASN A 63 -4.72 -18.41 -8.21
C ASN A 63 -4.15 -17.51 -9.34
N ASP A 64 -4.96 -16.54 -9.76
CA ASP A 64 -4.50 -15.40 -10.55
C ASP A 64 -3.95 -14.34 -9.60
N VAL A 65 -2.63 -14.26 -9.45
CA VAL A 65 -1.96 -13.35 -8.51
C VAL A 65 -1.37 -12.16 -9.25
N THR A 66 -1.77 -10.97 -8.86
CA THR A 66 -1.24 -9.69 -9.39
C THR A 66 -0.68 -8.85 -8.25
N VAL A 67 0.53 -8.32 -8.42
CA VAL A 67 1.15 -7.39 -7.48
C VAL A 67 1.13 -5.99 -8.04
N ILE A 68 0.65 -5.02 -7.26
CA ILE A 68 0.55 -3.61 -7.68
C ILE A 68 1.23 -2.72 -6.65
N THR A 69 2.17 -1.88 -7.10
CA THR A 69 2.84 -0.87 -6.27
C THR A 69 2.44 0.54 -6.70
N GLU A 70 2.64 1.53 -5.84
CA GLU A 70 2.54 2.92 -6.27
C GLU A 70 3.76 3.30 -7.11
N ARG A 71 3.52 4.02 -8.23
CA ARG A 71 4.62 4.50 -9.08
C ARG A 71 5.39 5.61 -8.37
N ILE A 72 6.70 5.45 -8.28
CA ILE A 72 7.59 6.53 -7.85
C ILE A 72 7.54 7.63 -8.91
N ARG A 73 7.12 8.82 -8.51
CA ARG A 73 7.23 10.02 -9.34
C ARG A 73 8.42 10.84 -8.90
N LEU A 74 9.34 11.07 -9.80
CA LEU A 74 10.28 12.17 -9.69
C LEU A 74 9.47 13.45 -9.96
N ARG A 75 9.11 14.19 -8.92
CA ARG A 75 8.43 15.48 -9.10
C ARG A 75 9.45 16.49 -9.59
N SER A 76 9.11 17.18 -10.67
CA SER A 76 9.88 18.33 -11.17
C SER A 76 9.80 19.55 -10.23
N GLU A 77 8.85 19.57 -9.31
CA GLU A 77 8.60 20.67 -8.38
C GLU A 77 8.76 20.16 -6.94
N GLY A 78 9.83 20.58 -6.29
CA GLY A 78 10.16 20.30 -4.90
C GLY A 78 11.39 19.45 -4.71
N PHE A 79 12.17 19.78 -3.69
CA PHE A 79 13.39 19.06 -3.30
C PHE A 79 13.01 17.66 -2.81
N ILE A 80 13.13 16.66 -3.67
CA ILE A 80 13.15 15.26 -3.25
C ILE A 80 14.61 14.93 -3.04
N SER A 81 15.00 14.57 -1.82
CA SER A 81 16.38 14.21 -1.56
C SER A 81 16.77 12.97 -2.40
N GLU A 82 17.99 12.98 -2.89
CA GLU A 82 18.55 11.85 -3.64
C GLU A 82 18.46 10.55 -2.82
N ASP A 83 18.69 10.64 -1.52
CA ASP A 83 18.56 9.51 -0.60
C ASP A 83 17.15 8.93 -0.55
N TYR A 84 16.11 9.78 -0.60
CA TYR A 84 14.74 9.31 -0.67
C TYR A 84 14.47 8.53 -1.95
N ILE A 85 14.97 9.04 -3.08
CA ILE A 85 14.81 8.39 -4.39
C ILE A 85 15.53 7.04 -4.40
N LYS A 86 16.80 7.02 -3.95
CA LYS A 86 17.60 5.80 -3.85
C LYS A 86 16.95 4.77 -2.94
N ALA A 87 16.51 5.18 -1.75
CA ALA A 87 15.91 4.28 -0.79
C ALA A 87 14.57 3.73 -1.26
N THR A 88 13.69 4.58 -1.80
CA THR A 88 12.38 4.13 -2.31
C THR A 88 12.53 3.26 -3.56
N GLY A 89 13.46 3.62 -4.45
CA GLY A 89 13.81 2.80 -5.62
C GLY A 89 14.33 1.42 -5.23
N ALA A 90 15.19 1.36 -4.21
CA ALA A 90 15.70 0.10 -3.68
C ALA A 90 14.59 -0.81 -3.11
N LEU A 91 13.59 -0.24 -2.45
CA LEU A 91 12.42 -1.00 -1.96
C LEU A 91 11.55 -1.53 -3.11
N VAL A 92 11.31 -0.72 -4.14
CA VAL A 92 10.59 -1.18 -5.35
C VAL A 92 11.37 -2.28 -6.06
N GLY A 93 12.69 -2.13 -6.22
CA GLY A 93 13.54 -3.20 -6.76
C GLY A 93 13.40 -4.49 -5.97
N THR A 94 13.41 -4.41 -4.63
CA THR A 94 13.19 -5.58 -3.76
C THR A 94 11.83 -6.24 -4.00
N ILE A 95 10.76 -5.46 -4.14
CA ILE A 95 9.42 -5.99 -4.43
C ILE A 95 9.44 -6.78 -5.74
N ILE A 96 10.05 -6.21 -6.76
CA ILE A 96 10.13 -6.83 -8.09
C ILE A 96 10.96 -8.11 -8.04
N ASP A 97 12.13 -8.07 -7.41
CA ASP A 97 13.04 -9.23 -7.33
C ASP A 97 12.39 -10.39 -6.59
N VAL A 98 11.74 -10.14 -5.46
CA VAL A 98 10.99 -11.18 -4.72
C VAL A 98 9.86 -11.75 -5.56
N CYS A 99 9.05 -10.89 -6.19
CA CYS A 99 7.93 -11.36 -7.01
C CYS A 99 8.39 -12.19 -8.21
N ARG A 100 9.52 -11.81 -8.83
CA ARG A 100 10.12 -12.56 -9.94
C ARG A 100 10.50 -13.99 -9.55
N LEU A 101 11.02 -14.22 -8.34
CA LEU A 101 11.33 -15.58 -7.86
C LEU A 101 10.10 -16.49 -7.82
N TYR A 102 8.90 -15.90 -7.73
CA TYR A 102 7.62 -16.62 -7.72
C TYR A 102 6.89 -16.53 -9.07
N GLY A 103 7.56 -16.06 -10.14
CA GLY A 103 6.94 -15.90 -11.44
C GLY A 103 5.77 -14.91 -11.52
N LEU A 104 5.70 -13.97 -10.56
CA LEU A 104 4.57 -13.06 -10.44
C LEU A 104 4.86 -11.73 -11.14
N PRO A 105 3.92 -11.23 -11.97
CA PRO A 105 4.05 -9.91 -12.58
C PRO A 105 3.84 -8.81 -11.52
N VAL A 106 4.69 -7.78 -11.59
CA VAL A 106 4.56 -6.56 -10.79
C VAL A 106 4.12 -5.42 -11.71
N TYR A 107 3.11 -4.69 -11.26
CA TYR A 107 2.61 -3.50 -11.94
C TYR A 107 2.74 -2.29 -11.05
N SER A 108 2.93 -1.12 -11.64
CA SER A 108 2.85 0.15 -10.95
C SER A 108 1.63 0.95 -11.38
N VAL A 109 1.07 1.70 -10.45
CA VAL A 109 -0.05 2.60 -10.66
C VAL A 109 0.27 4.00 -10.16
N ASP A 110 -0.23 4.97 -10.88
CA ASP A 110 -0.12 6.37 -10.51
C ASP A 110 -1.08 6.71 -9.36
N THR A 111 -0.60 7.44 -8.35
CA THR A 111 -1.40 7.90 -7.20
C THR A 111 -2.72 8.56 -7.62
N LYS A 112 -2.67 9.45 -8.63
CA LYS A 112 -3.87 10.13 -9.13
C LYS A 112 -4.86 9.14 -9.75
N SER A 113 -4.36 8.12 -10.43
CA SER A 113 -5.20 7.12 -11.11
C SER A 113 -5.98 6.28 -10.12
N TRP A 114 -5.31 5.67 -9.12
CA TRP A 114 -6.03 4.84 -8.17
C TRP A 114 -6.93 5.67 -7.24
N LYS A 115 -6.50 6.87 -6.81
CA LYS A 115 -7.35 7.74 -5.97
C LYS A 115 -8.64 8.15 -6.69
N ASN A 116 -8.56 8.56 -7.94
CA ASN A 116 -9.77 8.95 -8.69
C ASN A 116 -10.73 7.78 -8.93
N ASN A 117 -10.21 6.59 -9.20
CA ASN A 117 -11.05 5.43 -9.55
C ASN A 117 -11.58 4.66 -8.34
N ILE A 118 -10.88 4.66 -7.21
CA ILE A 118 -11.27 3.93 -6.00
C ILE A 118 -11.91 4.86 -4.98
N VAL A 119 -11.24 5.98 -4.68
CA VAL A 119 -11.67 6.91 -3.62
C VAL A 119 -12.59 8.02 -4.17
N GLY A 120 -12.69 8.13 -5.48
CA GLY A 120 -13.53 9.11 -6.18
C GLY A 120 -12.84 10.45 -6.45
N SER A 121 -11.76 10.78 -5.76
CA SER A 121 -10.99 12.00 -6.00
C SER A 121 -9.57 11.92 -5.45
N SER A 122 -8.63 12.49 -6.19
CA SER A 122 -7.25 12.70 -5.72
C SER A 122 -7.02 14.08 -5.08
N LYS A 123 -8.05 14.97 -5.08
CA LYS A 123 -7.93 16.31 -4.48
C LYS A 123 -7.87 16.21 -2.95
N PRO A 124 -7.05 17.03 -2.28
CA PRO A 124 -7.05 17.14 -0.82
C PRO A 124 -8.45 17.44 -0.26
N LEU A 125 -8.74 16.98 0.94
CA LEU A 125 -10.00 17.25 1.64
C LEU A 125 -9.68 17.67 3.08
N ASN A 126 -10.06 18.90 3.42
CA ASN A 126 -9.91 19.39 4.78
C ASN A 126 -10.79 18.60 5.75
N ASN A 127 -10.37 18.52 6.98
CA ASN A 127 -11.06 17.77 8.01
C ASN A 127 -10.82 18.37 9.40
N PRO A 128 -11.74 18.13 10.36
CA PRO A 128 -11.61 18.65 11.72
C PRO A 128 -10.59 17.89 12.58
N TYR A 129 -10.04 16.78 12.08
CA TYR A 129 -9.20 15.87 12.87
C TYR A 129 -7.70 16.15 12.71
N GLY A 130 -7.31 17.16 11.94
CA GLY A 130 -5.90 17.48 11.68
C GLY A 130 -5.16 16.43 10.85
N ILE A 131 -5.90 15.53 10.18
CA ILE A 131 -5.34 14.52 9.28
C ILE A 131 -4.80 15.21 8.02
N ASP A 132 -3.68 14.74 7.47
CA ASP A 132 -3.19 15.23 6.18
C ASP A 132 -4.34 15.20 5.14
N PRO A 133 -4.74 16.35 4.58
CA PRO A 133 -5.84 16.45 3.62
C PRO A 133 -5.69 15.51 2.42
N LYS A 134 -4.46 15.14 2.05
CA LYS A 134 -4.18 14.18 0.96
C LYS A 134 -4.50 12.73 1.34
N LYS A 135 -4.51 12.41 2.62
CA LYS A 135 -4.74 11.07 3.18
C LYS A 135 -6.19 10.89 3.66
N TYR A 136 -6.86 11.97 4.04
CA TYR A 136 -8.17 11.90 4.67
C TYR A 136 -9.23 11.20 3.82
N ARG A 137 -9.25 11.43 2.50
CA ARG A 137 -10.21 10.76 1.60
C ARG A 137 -10.06 9.24 1.60
N THR A 138 -8.84 8.73 1.61
CA THR A 138 -8.58 7.28 1.66
C THR A 138 -9.13 6.67 2.94
N ILE A 139 -8.98 7.38 4.04
CA ILE A 139 -9.49 6.96 5.36
C ILE A 139 -11.01 6.97 5.39
N LEU A 140 -11.64 8.03 4.87
CA LEU A 140 -13.09 8.08 4.72
C LEU A 140 -13.62 6.92 3.89
N TYR A 141 -12.96 6.63 2.77
CA TYR A 141 -13.35 5.51 1.91
C TYR A 141 -13.32 4.18 2.67
N LEU A 142 -12.29 3.91 3.48
CA LEU A 142 -12.24 2.70 4.29
C LEU A 142 -13.35 2.66 5.34
N ARG A 143 -13.64 3.81 5.98
CA ARG A 143 -14.76 3.93 6.92
C ARG A 143 -16.09 3.62 6.24
N ASP A 144 -16.34 4.21 5.09
CA ASP A 144 -17.61 4.04 4.35
C ASP A 144 -17.78 2.61 3.81
N LYS A 145 -16.68 1.85 3.70
CA LYS A 145 -16.69 0.40 3.42
C LYS A 145 -16.83 -0.45 4.69
N GLY A 146 -17.04 0.15 5.85
CA GLY A 146 -17.14 -0.58 7.12
C GLY A 146 -15.86 -1.24 7.60
N LEU A 147 -14.71 -0.90 6.96
CA LEU A 147 -13.40 -1.43 7.34
C LEU A 147 -12.79 -0.68 8.53
N LEU A 148 -13.33 0.48 8.84
CA LEU A 148 -12.93 1.32 9.97
C LEU A 148 -14.12 1.59 10.87
N LYS A 149 -14.11 1.11 12.12
CA LYS A 149 -15.14 1.45 13.11
C LYS A 149 -15.06 2.89 13.58
N TYR A 150 -13.86 3.42 13.70
CA TYR A 150 -13.63 4.76 14.24
C TYR A 150 -12.59 5.51 13.40
N ILE A 151 -12.86 6.75 13.06
CA ILE A 151 -11.83 7.74 12.84
C ILE A 151 -11.45 8.16 14.25
N ALA A 152 -10.26 7.76 14.71
CA ALA A 152 -9.93 7.75 16.12
C ALA A 152 -10.09 9.11 16.79
N GLU A 153 -10.76 9.13 17.92
CA GLU A 153 -10.70 10.22 18.92
C GLU A 153 -9.27 10.43 19.46
N GLU A 154 -8.34 9.50 19.20
CA GLU A 154 -6.95 9.58 19.61
C GLU A 154 -6.02 10.12 18.52
N TYR A 155 -6.42 11.16 17.82
CA TYR A 155 -5.45 11.95 17.07
C TYR A 155 -4.70 12.87 18.05
N LYS A 156 -3.70 12.35 18.72
CA LYS A 156 -2.70 13.18 19.42
C LYS A 156 -1.75 13.79 18.38
N GLY A 157 -2.30 14.68 17.54
CA GLY A 157 -1.55 15.41 16.56
C GLY A 157 -0.96 16.68 17.15
N ARG A 158 0.31 16.66 17.47
CA ARG A 158 1.11 17.88 17.34
C ARG A 158 1.57 17.92 15.88
N GLY A 159 0.82 18.61 15.02
CA GLY A 159 1.28 19.32 13.83
C GLY A 159 2.12 18.62 12.76
N LYS A 160 2.57 17.39 12.93
CA LYS A 160 3.46 16.71 11.97
C LYS A 160 3.20 15.21 12.00
N LYS A 161 2.49 14.71 10.96
CA LYS A 161 2.44 13.30 10.57
C LYS A 161 1.94 12.34 11.66
N GLY A 162 0.73 12.56 12.11
CA GLY A 162 0.07 11.62 13.01
C GLY A 162 -0.25 10.31 12.30
N VAL A 163 0.11 9.20 12.94
CA VAL A 163 -0.34 7.86 12.56
C VAL A 163 -1.79 7.74 12.99
N ILE A 164 -2.70 7.50 12.04
CA ILE A 164 -4.08 7.23 12.38
C ILE A 164 -4.17 5.75 12.72
N ASN A 165 -4.27 5.48 14.00
CA ASN A 165 -4.51 4.13 14.48
C ASN A 165 -6.02 3.87 14.45
N VAL A 166 -6.47 3.10 13.48
CA VAL A 166 -7.87 2.70 13.39
C VAL A 166 -7.97 1.20 13.54
N LYS A 167 -8.90 0.73 14.37
CA LYS A 167 -9.16 -0.70 14.52
C LYS A 167 -10.04 -1.17 13.36
N ILE A 168 -9.60 -2.21 12.64
CA ILE A 168 -10.43 -2.92 11.67
C ILE A 168 -11.15 -4.06 12.38
N GLU A 169 -12.46 -4.11 12.23
CA GLU A 169 -13.22 -5.31 12.58
C GLU A 169 -13.27 -6.26 11.39
N GLY A 170 -13.15 -7.55 11.68
CA GLY A 170 -13.24 -8.64 10.71
C GLY A 170 -12.01 -9.54 10.67
N ASN A 171 -10.88 -9.12 11.20
CA ASN A 171 -9.75 -10.00 11.46
C ASN A 171 -9.75 -10.44 12.94
N LYS A 172 -9.41 -11.71 13.17
CA LYS A 172 -9.26 -12.27 14.53
C LYS A 172 -8.19 -11.57 15.39
N VAL A 173 -7.43 -10.65 14.80
CA VAL A 173 -6.45 -9.81 15.47
C VAL A 173 -6.76 -8.36 15.09
N PRO A 174 -7.03 -7.47 16.05
CA PRO A 174 -7.27 -6.07 15.75
C PRO A 174 -6.00 -5.47 15.11
N CYS A 175 -6.13 -5.07 13.85
CA CYS A 175 -5.05 -4.42 13.10
C CYS A 175 -5.22 -2.90 13.23
N LYS A 176 -4.18 -2.22 13.73
CA LYS A 176 -4.12 -0.76 13.67
C LYS A 176 -3.84 -0.35 12.24
N ILE A 177 -4.80 0.31 11.57
CA ILE A 177 -4.55 0.87 10.23
C ILE A 177 -3.89 2.23 10.37
N ASN A 178 -2.80 2.39 9.63
CA ASN A 178 -2.19 3.67 9.31
C ASN A 178 -2.52 4.07 7.86
N ASP A 179 -2.08 5.25 7.46
CA ASP A 179 -2.27 5.77 6.11
C ASP A 179 -1.64 4.88 5.02
N ASP A 180 -0.47 4.28 5.27
CA ASP A 180 0.20 3.39 4.31
C ASP A 180 -0.65 2.12 4.06
N LEU A 181 -1.28 1.57 5.12
CA LEU A 181 -2.21 0.44 4.98
C LEU A 181 -3.49 0.82 4.25
N ALA A 182 -4.01 2.02 4.50
CA ALA A 182 -5.20 2.52 3.81
C ALA A 182 -4.92 2.68 2.30
N ASP A 183 -3.78 3.28 1.96
CA ASP A 183 -3.38 3.46 0.56
C ASP A 183 -3.10 2.09 -0.09
N SER A 184 -2.41 1.14 0.57
CA SER A 184 -2.16 -0.21 0.04
C SER A 184 -3.45 -1.00 -0.22
N TYR A 185 -4.48 -0.84 0.62
CA TYR A 185 -5.79 -1.42 0.38
C TYR A 185 -6.43 -0.87 -0.89
N CYS A 186 -6.41 0.45 -1.07
CA CYS A 186 -6.98 1.08 -2.26
C CYS A 186 -6.20 0.71 -3.54
N ILE A 187 -4.87 0.57 -3.46
CA ILE A 187 -4.04 0.06 -4.54
C ILE A 187 -4.44 -1.37 -4.90
N ALA A 188 -4.66 -2.24 -3.91
CA ALA A 188 -5.12 -3.61 -4.15
C ALA A 188 -6.52 -3.63 -4.79
N MET A 189 -7.46 -2.81 -4.30
CA MET A 189 -8.80 -2.68 -4.89
C MET A 189 -8.77 -2.21 -6.35
N TYR A 190 -7.78 -1.38 -6.71
CA TYR A 190 -7.59 -0.94 -8.09
C TYR A 190 -7.37 -2.10 -9.06
N GLY A 191 -6.69 -3.17 -8.63
CA GLY A 191 -6.50 -4.37 -9.42
C GLY A 191 -7.77 -5.17 -9.71
N PHE A 192 -8.87 -4.89 -9.04
CA PHE A 192 -10.18 -5.50 -9.32
C PHE A 192 -11.07 -4.67 -10.25
N LEU A 193 -10.61 -3.51 -10.68
CA LEU A 193 -11.34 -2.74 -11.69
C LEU A 193 -11.33 -3.48 -13.04
N PRO A 194 -12.31 -3.23 -13.91
CA PRO A 194 -12.27 -3.66 -15.30
C PRO A 194 -11.00 -3.18 -16.00
N LYS A 195 -10.42 -4.00 -16.90
CA LYS A 195 -9.12 -3.72 -17.54
C LYS A 195 -9.08 -2.36 -18.25
N GLU A 196 -10.17 -1.94 -18.86
CA GLU A 196 -10.31 -0.65 -19.53
C GLU A 196 -10.20 0.57 -18.58
N LYS A 197 -10.44 0.39 -17.28
CA LYS A 197 -10.28 1.39 -16.24
C LYS A 197 -8.91 1.35 -15.57
N GLN A 198 -8.14 0.30 -15.83
CA GLN A 198 -6.82 0.13 -15.23
C GLN A 198 -5.75 0.83 -16.07
N LYS A 199 -4.98 1.73 -15.47
CA LYS A 199 -3.78 2.35 -16.04
C LYS A 199 -2.53 1.79 -15.37
N LEU A 200 -2.37 0.47 -15.47
CA LEU A 200 -1.23 -0.25 -14.92
C LEU A 200 -0.07 -0.23 -15.91
N LYS A 201 1.14 -0.02 -15.41
CA LYS A 201 2.38 -0.20 -16.15
C LYS A 201 3.09 -1.41 -15.59
N GLN A 202 3.33 -2.42 -16.43
CA GLN A 202 4.13 -3.56 -16.00
C GLN A 202 5.58 -3.12 -15.83
N GLU A 203 6.14 -3.44 -14.66
CA GLU A 203 7.55 -3.21 -14.40
C GLU A 203 8.34 -4.35 -15.04
N LYS A 204 9.19 -3.97 -16.00
CA LYS A 204 10.10 -4.87 -16.72
C LYS A 204 11.51 -4.55 -16.30
N PHE A 205 12.27 -5.56 -16.01
CA PHE A 205 13.73 -5.48 -15.82
C PHE A 205 14.42 -6.56 -16.61
#